data_c3d571387409d8c7739c4c83d86598a0
#
_entry.id   c3d571387409d8c7739c4c83d86598a0
#
_cell.length_a   1.000
_cell.length_b   1.000
_cell.length_c   1.000
_cell.angle_alpha   90.00
_cell.angle_beta   90.00
_cell.angle_gamma   90.00
#
_symmetry.space_group_name_H-M   'P 1'
#
loop_
_entity.id
_entity.type
_entity.pdbx_description
1 polymer ?
#
loop_
_entity_poly.entity_id
_entity_poly.type
_entity_poly.pdbx_seq_one_letter_code
_entity_poly.pdbx_strand_id
1 'polypeptide(L)'
;VNKTMPAPRCVIDKVTAVRQLNVLTINVHKGFTLFNRRFILPELREAVRATGADLVFLQEVHGSHLHHAQRHPAWPVTPQYEFLADSMWPQFAYGRNAVYPHGDHGNALLSKFPITRYHNLDVSVAGNEQRGLLHCQLEVPGHEEVHAICVHLGLREAHRQNQVRLLLELLDSLPPEAPVIVAGDFNDWRRKADAVLSAHLVEAFGTPARSFPARLPLLRLDRIYLRNATSGKAQVLSNYPWSHLSDHAPLAAQISL
;
A
#
# COMPACT_ATOMS: atom_id res chain seq x y z
N VAL A 1 21.58 -10.79 61.95
CA VAL A 1 21.86 -9.80 60.88
C VAL A 1 21.28 -10.37 59.59
N ASN A 2 20.02 -9.97 59.27
CA ASN A 2 19.34 -10.37 58.02
C ASN A 2 19.83 -9.47 56.90
N LYS A 3 20.58 -10.03 55.93
CA LYS A 3 20.87 -9.37 54.65
C LYS A 3 19.69 -9.61 53.72
N THR A 4 18.86 -8.58 53.52
CA THR A 4 17.90 -8.51 52.43
C THR A 4 18.64 -8.34 51.10
N MET A 5 18.48 -9.32 50.21
CA MET A 5 18.97 -9.19 48.83
C MET A 5 18.07 -8.21 48.07
N PRO A 6 18.61 -7.30 47.25
CA PRO A 6 17.79 -6.42 46.41
C PRO A 6 17.14 -7.24 45.29
N ALA A 7 15.87 -6.94 45.04
CA ALA A 7 15.12 -7.54 43.93
C ALA A 7 15.77 -7.22 42.57
N PRO A 8 15.73 -8.13 41.58
CA PRO A 8 16.27 -7.88 40.26
C PRO A 8 15.53 -6.71 39.61
N ARG A 9 16.26 -5.68 39.21
CA ARG A 9 15.73 -4.60 38.38
C ARG A 9 15.29 -5.21 37.05
N CYS A 10 14.01 -5.11 36.75
CA CYS A 10 13.48 -5.40 35.42
C CYS A 10 14.15 -4.43 34.46
N VAL A 11 15.05 -4.92 33.62
CA VAL A 11 15.61 -4.17 32.49
C VAL A 11 14.48 -4.12 31.47
N ILE A 12 13.76 -3.01 31.42
CA ILE A 12 12.87 -2.71 30.31
C ILE A 12 13.81 -2.50 29.13
N ASP A 13 13.90 -3.47 28.22
CA ASP A 13 14.58 -3.31 26.95
C ASP A 13 14.04 -2.03 26.31
N LYS A 14 14.91 -1.02 26.13
CA LYS A 14 14.56 0.20 25.41
C LYS A 14 14.32 -0.21 23.96
N VAL A 15 13.07 -0.37 23.59
CA VAL A 15 12.67 -0.55 22.20
C VAL A 15 13.24 0.63 21.41
N THR A 16 14.18 0.35 20.53
CA THR A 16 14.82 1.38 19.72
C THR A 16 13.78 1.96 18.76
N ALA A 17 13.59 3.28 18.80
CA ALA A 17 12.65 3.96 17.91
C ALA A 17 13.01 3.69 16.43
N VAL A 18 12.02 3.32 15.64
CA VAL A 18 12.16 3.18 14.19
C VAL A 18 12.15 4.57 13.58
N ARG A 19 13.26 4.97 13.00
CA ARG A 19 13.42 6.30 12.36
C ARG A 19 13.16 6.28 10.86
N GLN A 20 13.27 5.12 10.22
CA GLN A 20 13.10 4.96 8.78
C GLN A 20 12.27 3.73 8.46
N LEU A 21 11.39 3.88 7.48
CA LEU A 21 10.58 2.81 6.90
C LEU A 21 10.89 2.67 5.41
N ASN A 22 11.04 1.44 4.94
CA ASN A 22 11.09 1.14 3.51
C ASN A 22 9.65 0.84 3.05
N VAL A 23 9.14 1.64 2.15
CA VAL A 23 7.76 1.56 1.64
C VAL A 23 7.77 1.16 0.18
N LEU A 24 6.88 0.25 -0.18
CA LEU A 24 6.61 -0.17 -1.56
C LEU A 24 5.13 0.03 -1.88
N THR A 25 4.80 0.55 -3.05
CA THR A 25 3.44 0.49 -3.60
C THR A 25 3.44 -0.09 -5.00
N ILE A 26 2.46 -0.95 -5.28
CA ILE A 26 2.28 -1.59 -6.58
C ILE A 26 0.82 -1.96 -6.84
N ASN A 27 0.29 -1.58 -7.99
CA ASN A 27 -0.89 -2.21 -8.56
C ASN A 27 -0.47 -3.57 -9.13
N VAL A 28 -1.00 -4.66 -8.56
CA VAL A 28 -0.58 -6.03 -8.89
C VAL A 28 -1.33 -6.63 -10.09
N HIS A 29 -2.23 -5.85 -10.70
CA HIS A 29 -3.03 -6.28 -11.84
C HIS A 29 -3.61 -7.69 -11.65
N LYS A 30 -4.20 -7.95 -10.47
CA LYS A 30 -4.81 -9.23 -10.09
C LYS A 30 -3.88 -10.45 -10.17
N GLY A 31 -2.56 -10.22 -10.16
CA GLY A 31 -1.53 -11.26 -10.28
C GLY A 31 -1.25 -11.70 -11.71
N PHE A 32 -1.57 -10.85 -12.70
CA PHE A 32 -1.35 -11.13 -14.11
C PHE A 32 -0.42 -10.09 -14.77
N THR A 33 0.21 -10.52 -15.87
CA THR A 33 0.92 -9.60 -16.76
C THR A 33 -0.08 -8.73 -17.55
N LEU A 34 0.42 -7.69 -18.20
CA LEU A 34 -0.35 -6.83 -19.11
C LEU A 34 -1.25 -7.66 -20.04
N PHE A 35 -2.53 -7.27 -20.16
CA PHE A 35 -3.59 -7.97 -20.90
C PHE A 35 -3.95 -9.37 -20.36
N ASN A 36 -3.69 -9.66 -19.08
CA ASN A 36 -3.99 -10.94 -18.42
C ASN A 36 -3.40 -12.17 -19.14
N ARG A 37 -2.25 -12.01 -19.81
CA ARG A 37 -1.66 -13.07 -20.64
C ARG A 37 -1.07 -14.21 -19.85
N ARG A 38 -0.47 -13.92 -18.70
CA ARG A 38 0.18 -14.92 -17.86
C ARG A 38 -0.07 -14.61 -16.39
N PHE A 39 -0.41 -15.64 -15.61
CA PHE A 39 -0.46 -15.55 -14.16
C PHE A 39 0.96 -15.60 -13.59
N ILE A 40 1.32 -14.60 -12.77
CA ILE A 40 2.72 -14.38 -12.33
C ILE A 40 2.82 -14.05 -10.83
N LEU A 41 1.76 -14.32 -10.08
CA LEU A 41 1.73 -13.99 -8.65
C LEU A 41 2.89 -14.64 -7.85
N PRO A 42 3.34 -15.90 -8.13
CA PRO A 42 4.49 -16.47 -7.45
C PRO A 42 5.79 -15.68 -7.71
N GLU A 43 6.05 -15.30 -8.97
CA GLU A 43 7.23 -14.50 -9.33
C GLU A 43 7.15 -13.09 -8.72
N LEU A 44 5.95 -12.52 -8.70
CA LEU A 44 5.70 -11.22 -8.06
C LEU A 44 6.00 -11.28 -6.56
N ARG A 45 5.57 -12.35 -5.86
CA ARG A 45 5.88 -12.54 -4.43
C ARG A 45 7.37 -12.50 -4.16
N GLU A 46 8.16 -13.24 -4.92
CA GLU A 46 9.62 -13.27 -4.73
C GLU A 46 10.25 -11.89 -4.99
N ALA A 47 9.79 -11.16 -6.00
CA ALA A 47 10.27 -9.82 -6.29
C ALA A 47 9.90 -8.82 -5.17
N VAL A 48 8.67 -8.86 -4.65
CA VAL A 48 8.22 -8.02 -3.53
C VAL A 48 9.04 -8.33 -2.27
N ARG A 49 9.26 -9.61 -1.95
CA ARG A 49 10.11 -10.05 -0.84
C ARG A 49 11.54 -9.51 -0.94
N ALA A 50 12.12 -9.55 -2.13
CA ALA A 50 13.48 -9.07 -2.38
C ALA A 50 13.67 -7.57 -2.12
N THR A 51 12.60 -6.77 -2.10
CA THR A 51 12.68 -5.34 -1.75
C THR A 51 12.99 -5.10 -0.28
N GLY A 52 12.65 -6.05 0.61
CA GLY A 52 12.78 -5.91 2.05
C GLY A 52 11.89 -4.83 2.67
N ALA A 53 10.89 -4.33 1.93
CA ALA A 53 9.99 -3.27 2.37
C ALA A 53 9.36 -3.59 3.74
N ASP A 54 9.16 -2.56 4.57
CA ASP A 54 8.50 -2.68 5.87
C ASP A 54 6.99 -2.58 5.73
N LEU A 55 6.53 -1.76 4.78
CA LEU A 55 5.13 -1.59 4.40
C LEU A 55 4.98 -1.79 2.89
N VAL A 56 3.98 -2.59 2.48
CA VAL A 56 3.66 -2.82 1.06
C VAL A 56 2.19 -2.49 0.81
N PHE A 57 1.95 -1.49 -0.03
CA PHE A 57 0.63 -1.05 -0.46
C PHE A 57 0.28 -1.72 -1.79
N LEU A 58 -0.78 -2.51 -1.80
CA LEU A 58 -1.18 -3.33 -2.93
C LEU A 58 -2.53 -2.89 -3.47
N GLN A 59 -2.66 -2.72 -4.77
CA GLN A 59 -3.93 -2.44 -5.45
C GLN A 59 -4.27 -3.59 -6.40
N GLU A 60 -5.54 -3.77 -6.69
CA GLU A 60 -6.10 -4.86 -7.51
C GLU A 60 -5.75 -6.26 -7.00
N VAL A 61 -5.76 -6.47 -5.71
CA VAL A 61 -5.51 -7.78 -5.10
C VAL A 61 -6.80 -8.58 -5.01
N HIS A 62 -6.80 -9.84 -5.43
CA HIS A 62 -7.94 -10.73 -5.20
C HIS A 62 -7.99 -11.23 -3.75
N GLY A 63 -9.17 -11.12 -3.13
CA GLY A 63 -9.53 -11.88 -1.94
C GLY A 63 -9.83 -13.33 -2.31
N SER A 64 -10.79 -13.56 -3.20
CA SER A 64 -11.10 -14.87 -3.75
C SER A 64 -11.42 -14.80 -5.23
N HIS A 65 -11.24 -15.89 -5.96
CA HIS A 65 -11.70 -15.99 -7.36
C HIS A 65 -11.84 -17.45 -7.81
N LEU A 66 -13.08 -17.97 -7.80
CA LEU A 66 -13.36 -19.38 -8.06
C LEU A 66 -12.90 -19.86 -9.43
N HIS A 67 -13.15 -19.09 -10.50
CA HIS A 67 -12.78 -19.50 -11.86
C HIS A 67 -11.27 -19.47 -12.12
N HIS A 68 -10.55 -18.51 -11.52
CA HIS A 68 -9.09 -18.48 -11.67
C HIS A 68 -8.44 -19.62 -10.90
N ALA A 69 -8.95 -19.96 -9.72
CA ALA A 69 -8.46 -21.09 -8.94
C ALA A 69 -8.58 -22.43 -9.72
N GLN A 70 -9.62 -22.58 -10.56
CA GLN A 70 -9.80 -23.77 -11.41
C GLN A 70 -8.90 -23.78 -12.66
N ARG A 71 -8.54 -22.61 -13.18
CA ARG A 71 -7.81 -22.48 -14.47
C ARG A 71 -6.30 -22.36 -14.31
N HIS A 72 -5.83 -21.95 -13.16
CA HIS A 72 -4.40 -21.69 -12.92
C HIS A 72 -3.87 -22.63 -11.82
N PRO A 73 -3.08 -23.66 -12.13
CA PRO A 73 -2.55 -24.59 -11.13
C PRO A 73 -1.70 -23.92 -10.04
N ALA A 74 -1.07 -22.77 -10.36
CA ALA A 74 -0.28 -21.99 -9.42
C ALA A 74 -1.13 -20.96 -8.61
N TRP A 75 -2.45 -20.98 -8.76
CA TRP A 75 -3.32 -20.09 -7.96
C TRP A 75 -3.25 -20.46 -6.48
N PRO A 76 -2.99 -19.51 -5.57
CA PRO A 76 -2.87 -19.80 -4.15
C PRO A 76 -4.20 -20.29 -3.55
N VAL A 77 -4.11 -21.17 -2.56
CA VAL A 77 -5.27 -21.62 -1.77
C VAL A 77 -5.78 -20.50 -0.88
N THR A 78 -4.87 -19.67 -0.37
CA THR A 78 -5.17 -18.48 0.42
C THR A 78 -5.45 -17.27 -0.47
N PRO A 79 -6.09 -16.21 0.06
CA PRO A 79 -6.19 -14.93 -0.63
C PRO A 79 -4.83 -14.42 -1.13
N GLN A 80 -4.81 -13.66 -2.23
CA GLN A 80 -3.55 -13.19 -2.83
C GLN A 80 -2.75 -12.32 -1.85
N TYR A 81 -3.39 -11.50 -1.02
CA TYR A 81 -2.69 -10.67 -0.04
C TYR A 81 -2.01 -11.51 1.04
N GLU A 82 -2.62 -12.60 1.51
CA GLU A 82 -1.98 -13.55 2.44
C GLU A 82 -0.82 -14.27 1.78
N PHE A 83 -1.00 -14.75 0.53
CA PHE A 83 0.05 -15.37 -0.23
C PHE A 83 1.26 -14.46 -0.46
N LEU A 84 1.02 -13.17 -0.72
CA LEU A 84 2.08 -12.17 -0.88
C LEU A 84 2.74 -11.81 0.46
N ALA A 85 1.98 -11.78 1.55
CA ALA A 85 2.51 -11.49 2.88
C ALA A 85 3.47 -12.59 3.35
N ASP A 86 3.10 -13.86 3.13
CA ASP A 86 3.88 -15.02 3.53
C ASP A 86 4.39 -14.89 4.98
N SER A 87 5.62 -15.28 5.24
CA SER A 87 6.28 -15.14 6.54
C SER A 87 6.97 -13.79 6.76
N MET A 88 7.10 -12.96 5.71
CA MET A 88 7.83 -11.69 5.79
C MET A 88 7.02 -10.55 6.42
N TRP A 89 5.72 -10.54 6.15
CA TRP A 89 4.79 -9.54 6.72
C TRP A 89 3.76 -10.24 7.58
N PRO A 90 4.00 -10.33 8.91
CA PRO A 90 3.12 -11.06 9.82
C PRO A 90 1.75 -10.38 10.00
N GLN A 91 1.62 -9.14 9.56
CA GLN A 91 0.40 -8.36 9.64
C GLN A 91 -0.05 -7.93 8.25
N PHE A 92 -1.34 -8.04 8.00
CA PHE A 92 -1.95 -7.53 6.77
C PHE A 92 -3.39 -7.08 7.01
N ALA A 93 -3.84 -6.13 6.20
CA ALA A 93 -5.23 -5.69 6.12
C ALA A 93 -5.72 -5.75 4.68
N TYR A 94 -6.99 -6.06 4.48
CA TYR A 94 -7.61 -6.13 3.17
C TYR A 94 -8.91 -5.31 3.13
N GLY A 95 -8.99 -4.37 2.20
CA GLY A 95 -10.17 -3.59 1.88
C GLY A 95 -10.83 -4.13 0.61
N ARG A 96 -11.91 -4.90 0.79
CA ARG A 96 -12.68 -5.45 -0.31
C ARG A 96 -13.50 -4.36 -0.99
N ASN A 97 -13.18 -4.02 -2.23
CA ASN A 97 -13.83 -2.94 -2.97
C ASN A 97 -14.85 -3.47 -3.98
N ALA A 98 -14.42 -4.29 -4.93
CA ALA A 98 -15.28 -4.84 -5.97
C ALA A 98 -15.67 -6.29 -5.64
N VAL A 99 -16.97 -6.57 -5.60
CA VAL A 99 -17.54 -7.89 -5.34
C VAL A 99 -18.38 -8.32 -6.54
N TYR A 100 -18.16 -9.54 -7.02
CA TYR A 100 -18.85 -10.13 -8.14
C TYR A 100 -19.12 -11.62 -7.87
N PRO A 101 -20.02 -12.31 -8.63
CA PRO A 101 -20.47 -13.67 -8.28
C PRO A 101 -19.36 -14.70 -8.07
N HIS A 102 -18.20 -14.52 -8.69
CA HIS A 102 -17.10 -15.48 -8.66
C HIS A 102 -15.90 -15.05 -7.83
N GLY A 103 -15.98 -13.91 -7.16
CA GLY A 103 -14.88 -13.42 -6.35
C GLY A 103 -14.97 -11.95 -5.98
N ASP A 104 -13.85 -11.43 -5.52
CA ASP A 104 -13.68 -10.04 -5.13
C ASP A 104 -12.24 -9.57 -5.32
N HIS A 105 -12.06 -8.26 -5.41
CA HIS A 105 -10.73 -7.64 -5.36
C HIS A 105 -10.78 -6.28 -4.67
N GLY A 106 -9.61 -5.82 -4.24
CA GLY A 106 -9.50 -4.57 -3.52
C GLY A 106 -8.06 -4.13 -3.28
N ASN A 107 -7.90 -3.37 -2.21
CA ASN A 107 -6.61 -2.89 -1.74
C ASN A 107 -6.13 -3.74 -0.56
N ALA A 108 -4.81 -3.90 -0.41
CA ALA A 108 -4.24 -4.50 0.78
C ALA A 108 -3.03 -3.71 1.28
N LEU A 109 -2.77 -3.81 2.58
CA LEU A 109 -1.55 -3.38 3.22
C LEU A 109 -0.87 -4.58 3.86
N LEU A 110 0.40 -4.81 3.55
CA LEU A 110 1.25 -5.75 4.27
C LEU A 110 2.19 -4.96 5.17
N SER A 111 2.38 -5.42 6.41
CA SER A 111 3.16 -4.70 7.41
C SER A 111 4.03 -5.64 8.25
N LYS A 112 5.28 -5.21 8.52
CA LYS A 112 6.13 -5.81 9.54
C LYS A 112 5.75 -5.36 10.95
N PHE A 113 4.93 -4.31 11.08
CA PHE A 113 4.47 -3.75 12.35
C PHE A 113 3.03 -4.16 12.62
N PRO A 114 2.61 -4.23 13.89
CA PRO A 114 1.22 -4.50 14.25
C PRO A 114 0.27 -3.50 13.61
N ILE A 115 -0.81 -4.01 13.01
CA ILE A 115 -1.95 -3.21 12.55
C ILE A 115 -2.97 -3.23 13.69
N THR A 116 -3.07 -2.15 14.45
CA THR A 116 -3.93 -2.07 15.64
C THR A 116 -5.39 -1.84 15.28
N ARG A 117 -5.62 -1.15 14.16
CA ARG A 117 -6.95 -0.87 13.62
C ARG A 117 -6.88 -0.68 12.11
N TYR A 118 -7.92 -1.12 11.40
CA TYR A 118 -8.08 -0.74 10.00
C TYR A 118 -9.55 -0.55 9.64
N HIS A 119 -9.78 0.26 8.62
CA HIS A 119 -11.09 0.53 8.04
C HIS A 119 -10.97 0.74 6.53
N ASN A 120 -11.89 0.18 5.77
CA ASN A 120 -11.98 0.42 4.33
C ASN A 120 -13.16 1.35 4.06
N LEU A 121 -12.89 2.62 3.78
CA LEU A 121 -13.89 3.62 3.43
C LEU A 121 -14.31 3.41 1.98
N ASP A 122 -15.58 3.12 1.76
CA ASP A 122 -16.17 3.03 0.42
C ASP A 122 -16.25 4.42 -0.22
N VAL A 123 -15.53 4.60 -1.33
CA VAL A 123 -15.52 5.82 -2.12
C VAL A 123 -15.99 5.57 -3.55
N SER A 124 -16.76 4.50 -3.76
CA SER A 124 -17.36 4.12 -5.03
C SER A 124 -18.35 5.18 -5.52
N VAL A 125 -18.49 5.28 -6.82
CA VAL A 125 -19.55 6.06 -7.47
C VAL A 125 -20.55 5.09 -8.09
N ALA A 126 -21.81 5.22 -7.73
CA ALA A 126 -22.88 4.31 -8.18
C ALA A 126 -22.86 4.08 -9.70
N GLY A 127 -22.95 2.82 -10.11
CA GLY A 127 -22.92 2.41 -11.53
C GLY A 127 -21.55 2.50 -12.20
N ASN A 128 -20.48 2.70 -11.44
CA ASN A 128 -19.10 2.79 -11.94
C ASN A 128 -18.16 1.86 -11.15
N GLU A 129 -16.84 2.14 -11.24
CA GLU A 129 -15.85 1.33 -10.54
C GLU A 129 -16.04 1.40 -9.02
N GLN A 130 -15.99 0.25 -8.38
CA GLN A 130 -15.99 0.14 -6.93
C GLN A 130 -14.58 0.43 -6.40
N ARG A 131 -14.48 1.38 -5.50
CA ARG A 131 -13.21 1.90 -4.97
C ARG A 131 -13.27 2.07 -3.46
N GLY A 132 -12.12 1.95 -2.79
CA GLY A 132 -12.01 2.13 -1.34
C GLY A 132 -10.71 2.80 -0.96
N LEU A 133 -10.71 3.47 0.19
CA LEU A 133 -9.54 3.94 0.89
C LEU A 133 -9.31 2.99 2.07
N LEU A 134 -8.30 2.14 1.98
CA LEU A 134 -7.93 1.24 3.09
C LEU A 134 -7.01 1.99 4.04
N HIS A 135 -7.55 2.45 5.14
CA HIS A 135 -6.83 3.13 6.21
C HIS A 135 -6.45 2.12 7.30
N CYS A 136 -5.17 2.10 7.66
CA CYS A 136 -4.60 1.28 8.73
C CYS A 136 -3.85 2.16 9.73
N GLN A 137 -4.05 1.89 11.01
CA GLN A 137 -3.28 2.44 12.12
C GLN A 137 -2.23 1.41 12.53
N LEU A 138 -0.97 1.84 12.60
CA LEU A 138 0.18 0.99 12.85
C LEU A 138 0.83 1.34 14.18
N GLU A 139 1.26 0.31 14.90
CA GLU A 139 2.13 0.45 16.07
C GLU A 139 3.59 0.35 15.62
N VAL A 140 4.22 1.51 15.42
CA VAL A 140 5.63 1.60 15.01
C VAL A 140 6.47 2.02 16.21
N PRO A 141 7.50 1.25 16.61
CA PRO A 141 8.30 1.56 17.79
C PRO A 141 8.88 2.98 17.79
N GLY A 142 8.61 3.76 18.84
CA GLY A 142 9.04 5.14 18.99
C GLY A 142 8.07 6.20 18.47
N HIS A 143 6.94 5.79 17.90
CA HIS A 143 5.86 6.67 17.45
C HIS A 143 4.56 6.30 18.15
N GLU A 144 3.75 7.29 18.52
CA GLU A 144 2.49 7.07 19.22
C GLU A 144 1.50 6.33 18.31
N GLU A 145 1.37 6.80 17.08
CA GLU A 145 0.64 6.10 16.01
C GLU A 145 1.16 6.54 14.64
N VAL A 146 1.11 5.63 13.67
CA VAL A 146 1.44 5.90 12.27
C VAL A 146 0.27 5.45 11.39
N HIS A 147 -0.16 6.30 10.46
CA HIS A 147 -1.27 6.00 9.58
C HIS A 147 -0.79 5.64 8.18
N ALA A 148 -1.30 4.53 7.64
CA ALA A 148 -1.07 4.09 6.27
C ALA A 148 -2.41 4.02 5.53
N ILE A 149 -2.52 4.71 4.40
CA ILE A 149 -3.74 4.74 3.59
C ILE A 149 -3.41 4.23 2.18
N CYS A 150 -3.95 3.05 1.84
CA CYS A 150 -3.82 2.47 0.50
C CYS A 150 -4.98 2.95 -0.37
N VAL A 151 -4.66 3.53 -1.53
CA VAL A 151 -5.65 4.10 -2.44
C VAL A 151 -5.61 3.42 -3.81
N HIS A 152 -6.78 3.33 -4.45
CA HIS A 152 -6.93 3.08 -5.87
C HIS A 152 -8.13 3.90 -6.36
N LEU A 153 -7.86 5.04 -7.00
CA LEU A 153 -8.89 5.98 -7.41
C LEU A 153 -9.50 5.63 -8.77
N GLY A 154 -10.64 6.23 -9.08
CA GLY A 154 -11.39 5.98 -10.31
C GLY A 154 -10.72 6.56 -11.56
N LEU A 155 -11.06 5.98 -12.72
CA LEU A 155 -10.54 6.42 -14.03
C LEU A 155 -11.11 7.76 -14.48
N ARG A 156 -12.34 8.10 -14.06
CA ARG A 156 -13.00 9.34 -14.46
C ARG A 156 -12.62 10.48 -13.53
N GLU A 157 -12.30 11.64 -14.10
CA GLU A 157 -11.88 12.83 -13.37
C GLU A 157 -12.90 13.27 -12.29
N ALA A 158 -14.19 13.34 -12.64
CA ALA A 158 -15.24 13.73 -11.69
C ALA A 158 -15.31 12.79 -10.47
N HIS A 159 -15.08 11.49 -10.68
CA HIS A 159 -15.06 10.51 -9.59
C HIS A 159 -13.84 10.74 -8.71
N ARG A 160 -12.65 10.94 -9.30
CA ARG A 160 -11.42 11.23 -8.55
C ARG A 160 -11.54 12.47 -7.69
N GLN A 161 -12.14 13.56 -8.21
CA GLN A 161 -12.35 14.77 -7.42
C GLN A 161 -13.17 14.52 -6.16
N ASN A 162 -14.27 13.75 -6.26
CA ASN A 162 -15.04 13.37 -5.08
C ASN A 162 -14.26 12.45 -4.14
N GLN A 163 -13.51 11.50 -4.68
CA GLN A 163 -12.68 10.56 -3.91
C GLN A 163 -11.53 11.28 -3.19
N VAL A 164 -10.91 12.28 -3.82
CA VAL A 164 -9.90 13.14 -3.19
C VAL A 164 -10.51 13.96 -2.06
N ARG A 165 -11.73 14.49 -2.22
CA ARG A 165 -12.43 15.20 -1.13
C ARG A 165 -12.64 14.26 0.08
N LEU A 166 -13.10 13.03 -0.14
CA LEU A 166 -13.26 12.04 0.94
C LEU A 166 -11.92 11.63 1.57
N LEU A 167 -10.84 11.57 0.79
CA LEU A 167 -9.49 11.36 1.32
C LEU A 167 -9.05 12.53 2.21
N LEU A 168 -9.33 13.76 1.83
CA LEU A 168 -9.01 14.93 2.65
C LEU A 168 -9.83 14.93 3.95
N GLU A 169 -11.12 14.61 3.90
CA GLU A 169 -11.97 14.46 5.10
C GLU A 169 -11.43 13.38 6.05
N LEU A 170 -10.95 12.26 5.50
CA LEU A 170 -10.27 11.23 6.29
C LEU A 170 -8.99 11.79 6.93
N LEU A 171 -8.14 12.49 6.17
CA LEU A 171 -6.90 13.08 6.68
C LEU A 171 -7.15 14.11 7.78
N ASP A 172 -8.19 14.92 7.65
CA ASP A 172 -8.57 15.93 8.64
C ASP A 172 -9.12 15.30 9.94
N SER A 173 -9.61 14.07 9.88
CA SER A 173 -10.07 13.32 11.05
C SER A 173 -8.94 12.67 11.86
N LEU A 174 -7.72 12.60 11.29
CA LEU A 174 -6.56 12.01 11.96
C LEU A 174 -5.84 13.04 12.83
N PRO A 175 -5.15 12.60 13.90
CA PRO A 175 -4.36 13.50 14.73
C PRO A 175 -3.40 14.34 13.86
N PRO A 176 -3.36 15.68 14.08
CA PRO A 176 -2.62 16.59 13.20
C PRO A 176 -1.12 16.31 13.17
N GLU A 177 -0.55 15.83 14.29
CA GLU A 177 0.89 15.51 14.42
C GLU A 177 1.26 14.09 14.02
N ALA A 178 0.27 13.21 13.77
CA ALA A 178 0.56 11.82 13.42
C ALA A 178 1.19 11.72 12.03
N PRO A 179 2.24 10.90 11.87
CA PRO A 179 2.78 10.57 10.56
C PRO A 179 1.75 9.82 9.72
N VAL A 180 1.58 10.25 8.46
CA VAL A 180 0.66 9.63 7.51
C VAL A 180 1.38 9.33 6.21
N ILE A 181 1.20 8.11 5.71
CA ILE A 181 1.67 7.64 4.40
C ILE A 181 0.44 7.29 3.56
N VAL A 182 0.22 8.00 2.46
CA VAL A 182 -0.83 7.70 1.49
C VAL A 182 -0.17 7.19 0.22
N ALA A 183 -0.44 5.94 -0.16
CA ALA A 183 0.22 5.35 -1.32
C ALA A 183 -0.75 4.51 -2.17
N GLY A 184 -0.51 4.47 -3.48
CA GLY A 184 -1.28 3.64 -4.39
C GLY A 184 -1.41 4.21 -5.79
N ASP A 185 -2.43 3.70 -6.50
CA ASP A 185 -2.79 4.12 -7.84
C ASP A 185 -3.85 5.24 -7.79
N PHE A 186 -3.42 6.43 -8.13
CA PHE A 186 -4.29 7.62 -8.15
C PHE A 186 -4.99 7.82 -9.49
N ASN A 187 -4.60 7.10 -10.55
CA ASN A 187 -5.14 7.28 -11.91
C ASN A 187 -5.11 8.73 -12.41
N ASP A 188 -4.22 9.56 -11.85
CA ASP A 188 -4.18 11.01 -12.06
C ASP A 188 -3.06 11.46 -13.01
N TRP A 189 -3.12 11.00 -14.28
CA TRP A 189 -2.12 11.39 -15.29
C TRP A 189 -2.13 12.90 -15.60
N ARG A 190 -3.23 13.61 -15.31
CA ARG A 190 -3.40 15.05 -15.55
C ARG A 190 -2.99 15.91 -14.35
N ARG A 191 -2.59 15.29 -13.23
CA ARG A 191 -2.16 15.96 -12.01
C ARG A 191 -3.20 16.89 -11.37
N LYS A 192 -4.47 16.62 -11.55
CA LYS A 192 -5.54 17.42 -10.93
C LYS A 192 -5.77 17.04 -9.47
N ALA A 193 -5.70 15.74 -9.15
CA ALA A 193 -5.70 15.27 -7.77
C ALA A 193 -4.44 15.76 -7.04
N ASP A 194 -3.28 15.67 -7.69
CA ASP A 194 -2.00 16.16 -7.17
C ASP A 194 -2.05 17.67 -6.81
N ALA A 195 -2.64 18.50 -7.66
CA ALA A 195 -2.78 19.94 -7.40
C ALA A 195 -3.59 20.26 -6.13
N VAL A 196 -4.53 19.39 -5.75
CA VAL A 196 -5.32 19.53 -4.52
C VAL A 196 -4.56 18.94 -3.33
N LEU A 197 -4.03 17.72 -3.48
CA LEU A 197 -3.36 16.99 -2.39
C LEU A 197 -2.06 17.66 -1.94
N SER A 198 -1.33 18.32 -2.85
CA SER A 198 -0.06 19.01 -2.53
C SER A 198 -0.19 20.19 -1.55
N ALA A 199 -1.41 20.66 -1.29
CA ALA A 199 -1.67 21.63 -0.23
C ALA A 199 -1.67 21.00 1.19
N HIS A 200 -1.82 19.67 1.29
CA HIS A 200 -1.98 18.92 2.54
C HIS A 200 -0.90 17.87 2.77
N LEU A 201 -0.27 17.40 1.69
CA LEU A 201 0.67 16.30 1.68
C LEU A 201 1.90 16.65 0.84
N VAL A 202 3.04 16.04 1.17
CA VAL A 202 4.27 16.15 0.39
C VAL A 202 4.48 14.87 -0.42
N GLU A 203 4.68 14.97 -1.74
CA GLU A 203 5.00 13.81 -2.57
C GLU A 203 6.44 13.33 -2.28
N ALA A 204 6.61 12.00 -2.12
CA ALA A 204 7.89 11.38 -1.80
C ALA A 204 8.94 11.51 -2.92
N PHE A 205 8.49 11.75 -4.14
CA PHE A 205 9.35 11.98 -5.30
C PHE A 205 9.45 13.48 -5.57
N GLY A 206 10.65 14.00 -5.82
CA GLY A 206 10.85 15.43 -6.14
C GLY A 206 10.13 15.88 -7.42
N THR A 207 9.93 14.95 -8.35
CA THR A 207 9.01 15.07 -9.50
C THR A 207 8.15 13.82 -9.57
N PRO A 208 6.84 13.93 -9.84
CA PRO A 208 5.95 12.77 -9.88
C PRO A 208 6.48 11.64 -10.76
N ALA A 209 6.56 10.46 -10.17
CA ALA A 209 7.14 9.28 -10.79
C ALA A 209 6.28 8.79 -11.97
N ARG A 210 6.92 8.37 -13.05
CA ARG A 210 6.26 7.68 -14.15
C ARG A 210 6.24 6.18 -13.85
N SER A 211 5.05 5.58 -13.83
CA SER A 211 4.85 4.20 -13.39
C SER A 211 4.14 3.31 -14.42
N PHE A 212 3.44 3.89 -15.40
CA PHE A 212 2.64 3.16 -16.36
C PHE A 212 2.98 3.51 -17.82
N PRO A 213 3.00 2.53 -18.76
CA PRO A 213 3.05 1.09 -18.49
C PRO A 213 4.44 0.66 -17.97
N ALA A 214 4.54 -0.42 -17.19
CA ALA A 214 5.76 -0.82 -16.49
C ALA A 214 6.99 -0.98 -17.39
N ARG A 215 6.82 -1.45 -18.64
CA ARG A 215 7.92 -1.66 -19.61
C ARG A 215 8.51 -0.36 -20.16
N LEU A 216 7.71 0.68 -20.26
CA LEU A 216 8.11 2.00 -20.72
C LEU A 216 7.28 3.06 -19.99
N PRO A 217 7.66 3.43 -18.77
CA PRO A 217 6.86 4.31 -17.93
C PRO A 217 6.71 5.72 -18.54
N LEU A 218 5.51 6.07 -18.92
CA LEU A 218 5.15 7.35 -19.52
C LEU A 218 4.16 8.15 -18.67
N LEU A 219 3.15 7.47 -18.09
CA LEU A 219 2.11 8.07 -17.26
C LEU A 219 2.47 8.02 -15.77
N ARG A 220 2.00 9.01 -15.03
CA ARG A 220 2.21 9.17 -13.59
C ARG A 220 0.95 8.80 -12.84
N LEU A 221 0.68 7.50 -12.70
CA LEU A 221 -0.53 6.98 -12.07
C LEU A 221 -0.36 6.71 -10.60
N ASP A 222 0.78 6.13 -10.21
CA ASP A 222 1.07 5.73 -8.83
C ASP A 222 1.83 6.83 -8.09
N ARG A 223 1.57 6.98 -6.78
CA ARG A 223 2.19 8.00 -5.93
C ARG A 223 2.38 7.52 -4.50
N ILE A 224 3.29 8.18 -3.80
CA ILE A 224 3.48 8.10 -2.36
C ILE A 224 3.47 9.53 -1.82
N TYR A 225 2.50 9.86 -0.96
CA TYR A 225 2.37 11.14 -0.28
C TYR A 225 2.59 10.98 1.22
N LEU A 226 3.10 12.02 1.84
CA LEU A 226 3.50 12.06 3.24
C LEU A 226 2.91 13.27 3.97
N ARG A 227 2.53 13.07 5.24
CA ARG A 227 2.28 14.13 6.23
C ARG A 227 3.09 13.80 7.48
N ASN A 228 3.74 14.81 8.08
CA ASN A 228 4.62 14.67 9.25
C ASN A 228 5.69 13.56 9.09
N ALA A 229 6.16 13.35 7.87
CA ALA A 229 7.22 12.45 7.52
C ALA A 229 7.96 12.98 6.29
N THR A 230 9.19 12.54 6.09
CA THR A 230 10.03 13.01 4.97
C THR A 230 10.52 11.84 4.13
N SER A 231 10.70 12.07 2.84
CA SER A 231 11.26 11.08 1.92
C SER A 231 12.77 11.23 1.82
N GLY A 232 13.48 10.11 1.96
CA GLY A 232 14.87 9.97 1.59
C GLY A 232 15.02 9.52 0.13
N LYS A 233 15.59 8.31 -0.05
CA LYS A 233 15.73 7.72 -1.40
C LYS A 233 14.38 7.23 -1.91
N ALA A 234 13.96 7.72 -3.09
CA ALA A 234 12.78 7.24 -3.80
C ALA A 234 13.13 6.79 -5.22
N GLN A 235 12.53 5.69 -5.70
CA GLN A 235 12.83 5.11 -7.00
C GLN A 235 11.63 4.39 -7.62
N VAL A 236 11.57 4.41 -8.95
CA VAL A 236 10.64 3.60 -9.75
C VAL A 236 11.34 2.30 -10.13
N LEU A 237 10.72 1.17 -9.83
CA LEU A 237 11.26 -0.15 -10.15
C LEU A 237 10.73 -0.58 -11.53
N SER A 238 11.39 -0.14 -12.61
CA SER A 238 10.95 -0.39 -14.00
C SER A 238 11.83 -1.39 -14.78
N ASN A 239 12.97 -1.79 -14.22
CA ASN A 239 13.85 -2.79 -14.83
C ASN A 239 13.32 -4.21 -14.61
N TYR A 240 13.92 -5.21 -15.30
CA TYR A 240 13.63 -6.60 -15.03
C TYR A 240 13.93 -6.96 -13.56
N PRO A 241 13.07 -7.72 -12.87
CA PRO A 241 11.85 -8.40 -13.36
C PRO A 241 10.59 -7.52 -13.40
N TRP A 242 10.58 -6.34 -12.77
CA TRP A 242 9.39 -5.50 -12.56
C TRP A 242 8.67 -5.11 -13.84
N SER A 243 9.42 -4.83 -14.90
CA SER A 243 8.85 -4.53 -16.23
C SER A 243 7.94 -5.64 -16.79
N HIS A 244 7.89 -6.82 -16.16
CA HIS A 244 7.13 -7.99 -16.61
C HIS A 244 6.16 -8.54 -15.55
N LEU A 245 6.20 -8.03 -14.31
CA LEU A 245 5.42 -8.55 -13.20
C LEU A 245 4.06 -7.88 -12.99
N SER A 246 3.82 -6.74 -13.62
CA SER A 246 2.55 -6.03 -13.66
C SER A 246 2.53 -5.13 -14.87
N ASP A 247 1.42 -4.47 -15.14
CA ASP A 247 1.34 -3.34 -16.07
C ASP A 247 1.75 -2.01 -15.42
N HIS A 248 1.84 -1.95 -14.09
CA HIS A 248 2.40 -0.82 -13.32
C HIS A 248 3.80 -1.13 -12.80
N ALA A 249 4.72 -0.18 -12.92
CA ALA A 249 6.02 -0.22 -12.26
C ALA A 249 5.88 0.21 -10.81
N PRO A 250 6.37 -0.59 -9.83
CA PRO A 250 6.28 -0.23 -8.42
C PRO A 250 7.04 1.04 -8.08
N LEU A 251 6.56 1.76 -7.08
CA LEU A 251 7.29 2.84 -6.44
C LEU A 251 7.84 2.37 -5.09
N ALA A 252 9.12 2.60 -4.85
CA ALA A 252 9.77 2.33 -3.58
C ALA A 252 10.32 3.64 -3.00
N ALA A 253 10.14 3.85 -1.69
CA ALA A 253 10.67 5.02 -1.01
C ALA A 253 11.14 4.66 0.40
N GLN A 254 12.20 5.33 0.85
CA GLN A 254 12.66 5.33 2.23
C GLN A 254 12.06 6.56 2.92
N ILE A 255 11.28 6.32 3.96
CA ILE A 255 10.52 7.35 4.68
C ILE A 255 11.11 7.51 6.08
N SER A 256 11.41 8.75 6.46
CA SER A 256 11.78 9.11 7.84
C SER A 256 10.54 9.66 8.56
N LEU A 257 10.25 9.03 9.71
CA LEU A 257 9.16 9.41 10.62
C LEU A 257 9.65 10.44 11.64
#